data_1e024617baa68295efeab639f3ad5fd6
#
_entry.id   1e024617baa68295efeab639f3ad5fd6
#
_cell.length_a   1.000
_cell.length_b   1.000
_cell.length_c   1.000
_cell.angle_alpha   90.00
_cell.angle_beta   90.00
_cell.angle_gamma   90.00
#
_symmetry.space_group_name_H-M   'P 1'
#
loop_
_entity.id
_entity.type
_entity.pdbx_description
1 polymer ?
#
loop_
_entity_poly.entity_id
_entity_poly.type
_entity_poly.pdbx_seq_one_letter_code
_entity_poly.pdbx_strand_id
1 'polypeptide(L)'
;MSSPLVEPAPAVAVMPSVPGLPLLGNLLAFRRDRLGLADEAGRLGPIARVSIGPIPVHFVTCADLAREVLVDQAAHVKKSAGLQFLRPLLGDGLLTADAEPHKRHRKLLAPAFAPRRLASYGAVMVEETLTQAARWSPGDRIDIADEMMEMTLAIAGRTLFGVDVRGEASTVARGLELAMHAVVDGLTSPIQLGYRWPLPRHLRMKRAVKLLDDVVYRLIADGRKLGTDRGDVLSMLLLARDEDDGTTLSDRQVRDEVMTLLLAGHETTANTLTWTHFELGRHPEVLARLEAEVRAVCGDRPITTDDLPALPWTAAVVDEAMRLHPPAYMVGREVIDELELGGHRLPAKSVIVINIRAIHRRADYFAEPLAFRPARMLAEAKKARPRHHYLPFGAGPRVCIGSHFALMEAQLALATMVQHARLRPLKTTVEPEPLVTLRPRGGMPAVVERC
;
A
#
# COMPACT_ATOMS: atom_id res chain seq x y z
N MET A 1 -13.48 4.70 -63.94
CA MET A 1 -12.75 5.23 -62.80
C MET A 1 -13.67 5.09 -61.59
N SER A 2 -13.50 4.02 -60.82
CA SER A 2 -14.31 3.74 -59.62
C SER A 2 -13.62 4.41 -58.41
N SER A 3 -14.29 5.33 -57.75
CA SER A 3 -13.83 5.91 -56.50
C SER A 3 -13.67 4.83 -55.42
N PRO A 4 -12.59 4.83 -54.66
CA PRO A 4 -12.46 3.92 -53.54
C PRO A 4 -13.52 4.27 -52.48
N LEU A 5 -14.27 3.24 -52.04
CA LEU A 5 -15.18 3.30 -50.90
C LEU A 5 -14.33 3.59 -49.65
N VAL A 6 -14.50 4.76 -49.06
CA VAL A 6 -13.94 5.10 -47.75
C VAL A 6 -14.68 4.25 -46.75
N GLU A 7 -14.00 3.25 -46.17
CA GLU A 7 -14.54 2.53 -45.03
C GLU A 7 -14.90 3.52 -43.89
N PRO A 8 -16.10 3.45 -43.35
CA PRO A 8 -16.47 4.31 -42.21
C PRO A 8 -15.53 4.01 -41.05
N ALA A 9 -14.95 5.05 -40.47
CA ALA A 9 -14.15 4.96 -39.24
C ALA A 9 -14.94 4.14 -38.19
N PRO A 10 -14.29 3.21 -37.47
CA PRO A 10 -14.97 2.42 -36.46
C PRO A 10 -15.68 3.34 -35.46
N ALA A 11 -16.96 3.09 -35.24
CA ALA A 11 -17.77 3.86 -34.30
C ALA A 11 -17.05 3.84 -32.92
N VAL A 12 -16.69 5.01 -32.40
CA VAL A 12 -16.08 5.13 -31.06
C VAL A 12 -17.07 4.51 -30.07
N ALA A 13 -16.70 3.40 -29.48
CA ALA A 13 -17.54 2.72 -28.51
C ALA A 13 -17.85 3.66 -27.35
N VAL A 14 -19.13 3.84 -27.03
CA VAL A 14 -19.53 4.69 -25.90
C VAL A 14 -19.03 4.03 -24.60
N MET A 15 -18.21 4.75 -23.83
CA MET A 15 -17.69 4.26 -22.57
C MET A 15 -18.85 4.00 -21.57
N PRO A 16 -18.95 2.79 -20.99
CA PRO A 16 -19.93 2.51 -19.96
C PRO A 16 -19.80 3.49 -18.78
N SER A 17 -20.95 3.92 -18.24
CA SER A 17 -20.92 4.81 -17.08
C SER A 17 -21.90 4.39 -16.01
N VAL A 18 -21.48 4.50 -14.74
CA VAL A 18 -22.37 4.27 -13.60
C VAL A 18 -23.39 5.40 -13.54
N PRO A 19 -24.70 5.09 -13.50
CA PRO A 19 -25.74 6.10 -13.36
C PRO A 19 -25.52 6.96 -12.13
N GLY A 20 -25.65 8.28 -12.25
CA GLY A 20 -25.43 9.23 -11.17
C GLY A 20 -26.51 10.27 -11.06
N LEU A 21 -26.52 11.01 -9.96
CA LEU A 21 -27.47 12.12 -9.73
C LEU A 21 -27.09 13.35 -10.59
N PRO A 22 -28.05 14.17 -11.02
CA PRO A 22 -27.75 15.45 -11.67
C PRO A 22 -26.79 16.30 -10.82
N LEU A 23 -25.78 16.91 -11.43
CA LEU A 23 -24.73 17.75 -10.83
C LEU A 23 -23.79 17.04 -9.83
N LEU A 24 -24.31 16.14 -8.99
CA LEU A 24 -23.52 15.42 -7.99
C LEU A 24 -22.88 14.13 -8.53
N GLY A 25 -23.39 13.60 -9.63
CA GLY A 25 -22.92 12.31 -10.16
C GLY A 25 -23.04 11.22 -9.09
N ASN A 26 -21.96 10.52 -8.88
CA ASN A 26 -21.87 9.42 -7.90
C ASN A 26 -21.21 9.85 -6.57
N LEU A 27 -21.07 11.15 -6.29
CA LEU A 27 -20.37 11.66 -5.09
C LEU A 27 -20.97 11.10 -3.79
N LEU A 28 -22.30 10.99 -3.69
CA LEU A 28 -22.94 10.44 -2.48
C LEU A 28 -22.68 8.96 -2.32
N ALA A 29 -22.73 8.18 -3.41
CA ALA A 29 -22.35 6.76 -3.42
C ALA A 29 -20.87 6.59 -3.03
N PHE A 30 -19.98 7.41 -3.59
CA PHE A 30 -18.56 7.42 -3.27
C PHE A 30 -18.28 7.72 -1.78
N ARG A 31 -19.08 8.60 -1.16
CA ARG A 31 -18.97 8.88 0.28
C ARG A 31 -19.47 7.74 1.15
N ARG A 32 -20.55 7.10 0.73
CA ARG A 32 -21.21 6.05 1.50
C ARG A 32 -20.49 4.71 1.38
N ASP A 33 -20.19 4.29 0.17
CA ASP A 33 -19.56 3.00 -0.15
C ASP A 33 -18.69 3.10 -1.39
N ARG A 34 -17.41 3.44 -1.19
CA ARG A 34 -16.44 3.55 -2.28
C ARG A 34 -16.10 2.22 -2.93
N LEU A 35 -16.08 1.14 -2.15
CA LEU A 35 -15.76 -0.18 -2.68
C LEU A 35 -16.91 -0.70 -3.51
N GLY A 36 -18.15 -0.56 -3.02
CA GLY A 36 -19.35 -0.95 -3.77
C GLY A 36 -19.51 -0.18 -5.09
N LEU A 37 -19.25 1.13 -5.08
CA LEU A 37 -19.27 1.94 -6.31
C LEU A 37 -18.19 1.48 -7.32
N ALA A 38 -16.99 1.15 -6.84
CA ALA A 38 -15.92 0.65 -7.68
C ALA A 38 -16.20 -0.78 -8.20
N ASP A 39 -16.86 -1.62 -7.41
CA ASP A 39 -17.32 -2.95 -7.82
C ASP A 39 -18.45 -2.83 -8.85
N GLU A 40 -19.37 -1.85 -8.71
CA GLU A 40 -20.40 -1.53 -9.69
C GLU A 40 -19.80 -1.10 -11.04
N ALA A 41 -18.83 -0.19 -11.01
CA ALA A 41 -18.09 0.21 -12.20
C ALA A 41 -17.44 -1.00 -12.89
N GLY A 42 -16.87 -1.92 -12.12
CA GLY A 42 -16.24 -3.14 -12.65
C GLY A 42 -17.20 -4.12 -13.33
N ARG A 43 -18.48 -4.13 -12.94
CA ARG A 43 -19.51 -4.96 -13.59
C ARG A 43 -19.90 -4.45 -14.99
N LEU A 44 -19.68 -3.17 -15.26
CA LEU A 44 -20.01 -2.57 -16.56
C LEU A 44 -18.98 -2.89 -17.64
N GLY A 45 -17.76 -3.28 -17.27
CA GLY A 45 -16.73 -3.63 -18.24
C GLY A 45 -15.29 -3.42 -17.74
N PRO A 46 -14.30 -3.60 -18.62
CA PRO A 46 -12.88 -3.44 -18.28
C PRO A 46 -12.49 -2.00 -17.94
N ILE A 47 -13.25 -1.03 -18.44
CA ILE A 47 -13.16 0.39 -18.11
C ILE A 47 -14.58 0.97 -18.02
N ALA A 48 -14.84 1.77 -16.98
CA ALA A 48 -16.13 2.44 -16.82
C ALA A 48 -15.94 3.84 -16.20
N ARG A 49 -16.82 4.78 -16.61
CA ARG A 49 -16.84 6.14 -16.08
C ARG A 49 -17.72 6.24 -14.84
N VAL A 50 -17.19 6.91 -13.82
CA VAL A 50 -17.90 7.34 -12.61
C VAL A 50 -17.73 8.85 -12.50
N SER A 51 -18.76 9.58 -12.15
CA SER A 51 -18.71 11.04 -12.01
C SER A 51 -18.70 11.43 -10.53
N ILE A 52 -17.58 11.96 -10.04
CA ILE A 52 -17.47 12.46 -8.65
C ILE A 52 -17.72 13.98 -8.67
N GLY A 53 -18.98 14.38 -8.50
CA GLY A 53 -19.41 15.74 -8.84
C GLY A 53 -19.17 16.01 -10.34
N PRO A 54 -18.50 17.10 -10.71
CA PRO A 54 -18.17 17.42 -12.10
C PRO A 54 -16.96 16.66 -12.65
N ILE A 55 -16.22 15.89 -11.81
CA ILE A 55 -14.96 15.24 -12.20
C ILE A 55 -15.25 13.85 -12.74
N PRO A 56 -14.95 13.56 -14.02
CA PRO A 56 -15.02 12.22 -14.55
C PRO A 56 -13.81 11.40 -14.06
N VAL A 57 -14.10 10.23 -13.50
CA VAL A 57 -13.12 9.25 -13.03
C VAL A 57 -13.32 7.95 -13.80
N HIS A 58 -12.27 7.42 -14.38
CA HIS A 58 -12.29 6.22 -15.21
C HIS A 58 -11.73 5.05 -14.40
N PHE A 59 -12.59 4.12 -14.00
CA PHE A 59 -12.20 2.93 -13.26
C PHE A 59 -11.74 1.84 -14.24
N VAL A 60 -10.49 1.41 -14.09
CA VAL A 60 -9.91 0.28 -14.82
C VAL A 60 -9.93 -0.96 -13.92
N THR A 61 -10.53 -2.05 -14.41
CA THR A 61 -10.76 -3.28 -13.66
C THR A 61 -10.22 -4.54 -14.35
N CYS A 62 -9.42 -4.37 -15.41
CA CYS A 62 -8.72 -5.48 -16.07
C CYS A 62 -7.21 -5.27 -16.11
N ALA A 63 -6.48 -6.37 -16.19
CA ALA A 63 -5.02 -6.39 -16.12
C ALA A 63 -4.35 -5.72 -17.33
N ASP A 64 -4.92 -5.90 -18.53
CA ASP A 64 -4.33 -5.38 -19.77
C ASP A 64 -4.35 -3.85 -19.80
N LEU A 65 -5.50 -3.23 -19.48
CA LEU A 65 -5.58 -1.77 -19.41
C LEU A 65 -4.77 -1.22 -18.21
N ALA A 66 -4.70 -1.98 -17.11
CA ALA A 66 -3.84 -1.59 -15.99
C ALA A 66 -2.35 -1.59 -16.41
N ARG A 67 -1.89 -2.59 -17.18
CA ARG A 67 -0.56 -2.64 -17.77
C ARG A 67 -0.34 -1.47 -18.72
N GLU A 68 -1.30 -1.25 -19.62
CA GLU A 68 -1.24 -0.16 -20.58
C GLU A 68 -1.00 1.19 -19.89
N VAL A 69 -1.78 1.54 -18.85
CA VAL A 69 -1.64 2.80 -18.12
C VAL A 69 -0.37 2.86 -17.27
N LEU A 70 -0.02 1.77 -16.58
CA LEU A 70 1.06 1.78 -15.59
C LEU A 70 2.45 1.55 -16.20
N VAL A 71 2.52 0.89 -17.37
CA VAL A 71 3.76 0.47 -18.01
C VAL A 71 3.91 1.11 -19.38
N ASP A 72 3.03 0.78 -20.31
CA ASP A 72 3.22 1.11 -21.73
C ASP A 72 3.06 2.61 -21.99
N GLN A 73 2.09 3.25 -21.33
CA GLN A 73 1.79 4.67 -21.46
C GLN A 73 2.17 5.47 -20.18
N ALA A 74 3.08 4.95 -19.37
CA ALA A 74 3.48 5.58 -18.11
C ALA A 74 4.01 7.03 -18.27
N ALA A 75 4.55 7.39 -19.43
CA ALA A 75 5.03 8.74 -19.74
C ALA A 75 3.89 9.75 -19.94
N HIS A 76 2.70 9.29 -20.33
CA HIS A 76 1.52 10.13 -20.60
C HIS A 76 0.64 10.36 -19.38
N VAL A 77 1.03 9.79 -18.23
CA VAL A 77 0.26 9.91 -16.98
C VAL A 77 1.15 10.36 -15.83
N LYS A 78 0.57 11.10 -14.89
CA LYS A 78 1.20 11.50 -13.62
C LYS A 78 0.35 11.04 -12.44
N LYS A 79 0.80 11.32 -11.23
CA LYS A 79 0.01 11.06 -10.00
C LYS A 79 -1.32 11.82 -10.04
N SER A 80 -2.40 11.15 -9.68
CA SER A 80 -3.73 11.76 -9.68
C SER A 80 -3.85 12.87 -8.63
N ALA A 81 -4.76 13.82 -8.90
CA ALA A 81 -5.10 14.88 -7.96
C ALA A 81 -5.50 14.36 -6.57
N GLY A 82 -6.05 13.13 -6.49
CA GLY A 82 -6.40 12.49 -5.22
C GLY A 82 -5.20 12.32 -4.28
N LEU A 83 -4.01 12.01 -4.82
CA LEU A 83 -2.80 11.89 -4.02
C LEU A 83 -2.27 13.25 -3.52
N GLN A 84 -2.64 14.35 -4.16
CA GLN A 84 -2.25 15.70 -3.73
C GLN A 84 -2.82 16.06 -2.33
N PHE A 85 -3.89 15.38 -1.90
CA PHE A 85 -4.40 15.54 -0.53
C PHE A 85 -3.43 15.03 0.54
N LEU A 86 -2.47 14.17 0.17
CA LEU A 86 -1.37 13.75 1.05
C LEU A 86 -0.18 14.72 1.06
N ARG A 87 -0.07 15.62 0.09
CA ARG A 87 1.08 16.52 -0.05
C ARG A 87 1.33 17.43 1.17
N PRO A 88 0.32 17.92 1.90
CA PRO A 88 0.56 18.66 3.15
C PRO A 88 1.29 17.83 4.21
N LEU A 89 1.10 16.50 4.21
CA LEU A 89 1.77 15.56 5.11
C LEU A 89 3.13 15.14 4.56
N LEU A 90 3.18 14.65 3.32
CA LEU A 90 4.34 13.99 2.73
C LEU A 90 5.30 14.94 1.99
N GLY A 91 4.92 16.22 1.85
CA GLY A 91 5.69 17.16 1.06
C GLY A 91 5.88 16.70 -0.38
N ASP A 92 7.11 16.84 -0.87
CA ASP A 92 7.53 16.45 -2.22
C ASP A 92 8.39 15.16 -2.21
N GLY A 93 8.16 14.24 -1.26
CA GLY A 93 8.86 12.97 -1.18
C GLY A 93 8.51 12.00 -2.32
N LEU A 94 9.15 10.82 -2.36
CA LEU A 94 9.06 9.83 -3.43
C LEU A 94 7.61 9.49 -3.86
N LEU A 95 6.68 9.41 -2.89
CA LEU A 95 5.30 9.05 -3.19
C LEU A 95 4.54 10.14 -3.93
N THR A 96 4.79 11.42 -3.62
CA THR A 96 4.06 12.58 -4.14
C THR A 96 4.75 13.27 -5.31
N ALA A 97 6.06 13.09 -5.47
CA ALA A 97 6.84 13.65 -6.56
C ALA A 97 6.47 13.02 -7.92
N ASP A 98 6.58 13.80 -8.99
CA ASP A 98 6.37 13.36 -10.38
C ASP A 98 7.59 13.66 -11.27
N ALA A 99 7.62 13.10 -12.47
CA ALA A 99 8.63 13.31 -13.51
C ALA A 99 10.09 13.20 -12.99
N GLU A 100 10.95 14.16 -13.29
CA GLU A 100 12.37 14.14 -12.89
C GLU A 100 12.61 14.13 -11.38
N PRO A 101 11.90 14.94 -10.55
CA PRO A 101 11.99 14.82 -9.09
C PRO A 101 11.79 13.39 -8.58
N HIS A 102 10.78 12.66 -9.09
CA HIS A 102 10.58 11.27 -8.70
C HIS A 102 11.75 10.36 -9.09
N LYS A 103 12.28 10.50 -10.30
CA LYS A 103 13.43 9.67 -10.74
C LYS A 103 14.63 9.90 -9.83
N ARG A 104 14.91 11.16 -9.50
CA ARG A 104 16.00 11.55 -8.57
C ARG A 104 15.80 10.93 -7.19
N HIS A 105 14.62 11.10 -6.60
CA HIS A 105 14.29 10.52 -5.28
C HIS A 105 14.39 8.99 -5.29
N ARG A 106 13.88 8.35 -6.37
CA ARG A 106 13.98 6.90 -6.52
C ARG A 106 15.44 6.41 -6.64
N LYS A 107 16.28 7.09 -7.42
CA LYS A 107 17.71 6.79 -7.56
C LYS A 107 18.42 6.90 -6.21
N LEU A 108 18.11 7.95 -5.45
CA LEU A 108 18.66 8.22 -4.13
C LEU A 108 18.30 7.13 -3.12
N LEU A 109 17.04 6.67 -3.11
CA LEU A 109 16.55 5.71 -2.12
C LEU A 109 16.84 4.25 -2.49
N ALA A 110 17.04 3.93 -3.78
CA ALA A 110 17.21 2.55 -4.25
C ALA A 110 18.31 1.75 -3.54
N PRO A 111 19.49 2.31 -3.18
CA PRO A 111 20.54 1.56 -2.49
C PRO A 111 20.10 1.01 -1.12
N ALA A 112 19.18 1.69 -0.42
CA ALA A 112 18.67 1.23 0.88
C ALA A 112 17.82 -0.04 0.77
N PHE A 113 17.26 -0.29 -0.41
CA PHE A 113 16.42 -1.47 -0.70
C PHE A 113 17.16 -2.52 -1.53
N ALA A 114 18.49 -2.39 -1.65
CA ALA A 114 19.32 -3.39 -2.32
C ALA A 114 19.39 -4.70 -1.51
N PRO A 115 19.54 -5.89 -2.15
CA PRO A 115 19.51 -7.19 -1.48
C PRO A 115 20.46 -7.30 -0.28
N ARG A 116 21.67 -6.75 -0.37
CA ARG A 116 22.63 -6.74 0.73
C ARG A 116 22.14 -5.97 1.97
N ARG A 117 21.45 -4.85 1.77
CA ARG A 117 20.85 -4.07 2.87
C ARG A 117 19.64 -4.80 3.45
N LEU A 118 18.80 -5.36 2.59
CA LEU A 118 17.64 -6.14 3.04
C LEU A 118 18.06 -7.29 3.96
N ALA A 119 19.12 -8.03 3.62
CA ALA A 119 19.61 -9.10 4.47
C ALA A 119 19.96 -8.63 5.90
N SER A 120 20.51 -7.40 6.04
CA SER A 120 20.84 -6.86 7.37
C SER A 120 19.60 -6.45 8.19
N TYR A 121 18.47 -6.18 7.56
CA TYR A 121 17.22 -5.81 8.24
C TYR A 121 16.47 -7.02 8.82
N GLY A 122 16.68 -8.22 8.26
CA GLY A 122 15.93 -9.42 8.65
C GLY A 122 16.08 -9.79 10.12
N ALA A 123 17.27 -9.67 10.69
CA ALA A 123 17.49 -9.93 12.11
C ALA A 123 16.67 -8.98 13.01
N VAL A 124 16.59 -7.71 12.63
CA VAL A 124 15.79 -6.70 13.35
C VAL A 124 14.30 -7.04 13.24
N MET A 125 13.82 -7.45 12.05
CA MET A 125 12.42 -7.84 11.84
C MET A 125 12.01 -8.99 12.77
N VAL A 126 12.87 -10.02 12.88
CA VAL A 126 12.63 -11.16 13.77
C VAL A 126 12.67 -10.75 15.24
N GLU A 127 13.68 -9.98 15.67
CA GLU A 127 13.83 -9.49 17.04
C GLU A 127 12.62 -8.65 17.49
N GLU A 128 12.15 -7.71 16.64
CA GLU A 128 10.98 -6.90 16.94
C GLU A 128 9.71 -7.74 17.04
N THR A 129 9.58 -8.75 16.17
CA THR A 129 8.44 -9.67 16.20
C THR A 129 8.46 -10.53 17.47
N LEU A 130 9.61 -11.05 17.87
CA LEU A 130 9.78 -11.79 19.12
C LEU A 130 9.45 -10.92 20.33
N THR A 131 9.92 -9.67 20.32
CA THR A 131 9.64 -8.70 21.39
C THR A 131 8.13 -8.43 21.51
N GLN A 132 7.43 -8.34 20.39
CA GLN A 132 5.96 -8.17 20.37
C GLN A 132 5.27 -9.45 20.87
N ALA A 133 5.64 -10.62 20.36
CA ALA A 133 5.04 -11.90 20.75
C ALA A 133 5.27 -12.24 22.24
N ALA A 134 6.42 -11.85 22.81
CA ALA A 134 6.73 -12.06 24.21
C ALA A 134 5.80 -11.30 25.19
N ARG A 135 5.04 -10.31 24.70
CA ARG A 135 4.05 -9.58 25.50
C ARG A 135 2.73 -10.33 25.64
N TRP A 136 2.52 -11.36 24.81
CA TRP A 136 1.25 -12.07 24.75
C TRP A 136 1.26 -13.31 25.67
N SER A 137 0.19 -13.44 26.44
CA SER A 137 -0.08 -14.65 27.24
C SER A 137 -1.32 -15.36 26.70
N PRO A 138 -1.37 -16.70 26.75
CA PRO A 138 -2.57 -17.45 26.38
C PRO A 138 -3.80 -16.97 27.14
N GLY A 139 -4.87 -16.66 26.42
CA GLY A 139 -6.11 -16.10 26.97
C GLY A 139 -6.19 -14.57 26.88
N ASP A 140 -5.10 -13.87 26.57
CA ASP A 140 -5.12 -12.42 26.41
C ASP A 140 -6.06 -12.01 25.28
N ARG A 141 -6.73 -10.89 25.49
CA ARG A 141 -7.52 -10.23 24.45
C ARG A 141 -6.74 -9.05 23.89
N ILE A 142 -6.44 -9.11 22.63
CA ILE A 142 -5.67 -8.08 21.89
C ILE A 142 -6.45 -7.59 20.68
N ASP A 143 -6.05 -6.45 20.13
CA ASP A 143 -6.44 -6.05 18.78
C ASP A 143 -5.26 -6.32 17.82
N ILE A 144 -5.43 -7.28 16.90
CA ILE A 144 -4.36 -7.65 15.95
C ILE A 144 -3.92 -6.44 15.12
N ALA A 145 -4.85 -5.52 14.76
CA ALA A 145 -4.48 -4.35 13.96
C ALA A 145 -3.54 -3.41 14.72
N ASP A 146 -3.80 -3.19 16.01
CA ASP A 146 -2.96 -2.34 16.86
C ASP A 146 -1.59 -3.00 17.11
N GLU A 147 -1.57 -4.32 17.40
CA GLU A 147 -0.34 -5.09 17.61
C GLU A 147 0.55 -5.07 16.35
N MET A 148 -0.03 -5.28 15.16
CA MET A 148 0.72 -5.25 13.91
C MET A 148 1.22 -3.84 13.59
N MET A 149 0.43 -2.79 13.88
CA MET A 149 0.87 -1.40 13.71
C MET A 149 2.05 -1.05 14.61
N GLU A 150 2.01 -1.43 15.88
CA GLU A 150 3.12 -1.18 16.82
C GLU A 150 4.38 -1.91 16.40
N MET A 151 4.27 -3.20 16.06
CA MET A 151 5.39 -4.05 15.63
C MET A 151 6.04 -3.52 14.35
N THR A 152 5.26 -3.27 13.29
CA THR A 152 5.81 -2.81 12.01
C THR A 152 6.37 -1.39 12.09
N LEU A 153 5.84 -0.54 12.98
CA LEU A 153 6.42 0.75 13.27
C LEU A 153 7.79 0.61 13.96
N ALA A 154 7.93 -0.31 14.92
CA ALA A 154 9.21 -0.59 15.56
C ALA A 154 10.24 -1.13 14.56
N ILE A 155 9.82 -2.05 13.67
CA ILE A 155 10.67 -2.56 12.59
C ILE A 155 11.13 -1.42 11.67
N ALA A 156 10.20 -0.57 11.18
CA ALA A 156 10.53 0.57 10.34
C ALA A 156 11.46 1.56 11.04
N GLY A 157 11.21 1.85 12.31
CA GLY A 157 12.06 2.70 13.16
C GLY A 157 13.51 2.23 13.20
N ARG A 158 13.72 0.96 13.52
CA ARG A 158 15.07 0.39 13.66
C ARG A 158 15.75 0.14 12.32
N THR A 159 15.03 -0.31 11.30
CA THR A 159 15.63 -0.66 10.01
C THR A 159 15.84 0.56 9.11
N LEU A 160 14.83 1.46 9.01
CA LEU A 160 14.90 2.58 8.09
C LEU A 160 15.48 3.85 8.73
N PHE A 161 15.34 4.02 10.05
CA PHE A 161 15.78 5.24 10.72
C PHE A 161 16.84 5.01 11.80
N GLY A 162 17.18 3.75 12.12
CA GLY A 162 18.20 3.37 13.09
C GLY A 162 17.86 3.78 14.53
N VAL A 163 16.57 3.88 14.87
CA VAL A 163 16.09 4.33 16.19
C VAL A 163 14.93 3.48 16.70
N ASP A 164 14.83 3.35 18.00
CA ASP A 164 13.63 2.80 18.64
C ASP A 164 12.54 3.89 18.72
N VAL A 165 11.42 3.66 18.03
CA VAL A 165 10.27 4.57 17.98
C VAL A 165 9.06 4.05 18.78
N ARG A 166 9.21 2.99 19.59
CA ARG A 166 8.10 2.44 20.38
C ARG A 166 7.47 3.47 21.32
N GLY A 167 8.29 4.31 21.93
CA GLY A 167 7.82 5.43 22.78
C GLY A 167 6.96 6.45 22.03
N GLU A 168 7.07 6.51 20.70
CA GLU A 168 6.33 7.42 19.84
C GLU A 168 5.14 6.76 19.13
N ALA A 169 4.96 5.45 19.31
CA ALA A 169 3.97 4.65 18.55
C ALA A 169 2.56 5.25 18.62
N SER A 170 2.10 5.64 19.82
CA SER A 170 0.78 6.25 19.98
C SER A 170 0.65 7.63 19.31
N THR A 171 1.73 8.42 19.31
CA THR A 171 1.79 9.74 18.65
C THR A 171 1.73 9.57 17.13
N VAL A 172 2.53 8.63 16.60
CA VAL A 172 2.59 8.32 15.16
C VAL A 172 1.24 7.75 14.71
N ALA A 173 0.68 6.76 15.41
CA ALA A 173 -0.63 6.18 15.08
C ALA A 173 -1.73 7.24 15.04
N ARG A 174 -1.79 8.11 16.06
CA ARG A 174 -2.78 9.21 16.09
C ARG A 174 -2.57 10.24 14.98
N GLY A 175 -1.31 10.60 14.69
CA GLY A 175 -0.99 11.51 13.58
C GLY A 175 -1.45 10.96 12.24
N LEU A 176 -1.18 9.69 11.98
CA LEU A 176 -1.58 9.02 10.73
C LEU A 176 -3.10 8.86 10.63
N GLU A 177 -3.77 8.46 11.69
CA GLU A 177 -5.23 8.37 11.73
C GLU A 177 -5.89 9.70 11.35
N LEU A 178 -5.46 10.80 11.99
CA LEU A 178 -5.95 12.15 11.68
C LEU A 178 -5.70 12.54 10.23
N ALA A 179 -4.53 12.20 9.67
CA ALA A 179 -4.17 12.50 8.30
C ALA A 179 -5.03 11.70 7.30
N MET A 180 -5.20 10.39 7.53
CA MET A 180 -6.01 9.52 6.66
C MET A 180 -7.45 9.98 6.57
N HIS A 181 -8.07 10.30 7.69
CA HIS A 181 -9.43 10.85 7.71
C HIS A 181 -9.51 12.22 7.02
N ALA A 182 -8.52 13.11 7.23
CA ALA A 182 -8.49 14.41 6.56
C ALA A 182 -8.37 14.29 5.02
N VAL A 183 -7.59 13.30 4.53
CA VAL A 183 -7.47 12.99 3.09
C VAL A 183 -8.82 12.53 2.53
N VAL A 184 -9.46 11.58 3.21
CA VAL A 184 -10.77 11.05 2.77
C VAL A 184 -11.83 12.13 2.76
N ASP A 185 -11.90 12.97 3.79
CA ASP A 185 -12.81 14.11 3.81
C ASP A 185 -12.51 15.11 2.68
N GLY A 186 -11.24 15.28 2.33
CA GLY A 186 -10.84 16.09 1.18
C GLY A 186 -11.34 15.51 -0.14
N LEU A 187 -11.11 14.22 -0.37
CA LEU A 187 -11.55 13.50 -1.58
C LEU A 187 -13.08 13.50 -1.75
N THR A 188 -13.80 13.45 -0.65
CA THR A 188 -15.28 13.35 -0.65
C THR A 188 -15.99 14.68 -0.47
N SER A 189 -15.26 15.79 -0.36
CA SER A 189 -15.85 17.10 -0.16
C SER A 189 -16.45 17.65 -1.46
N PRO A 190 -17.71 18.11 -1.47
CA PRO A 190 -18.29 18.76 -2.66
C PRO A 190 -17.63 20.12 -2.95
N ILE A 191 -17.03 20.74 -1.95
CA ILE A 191 -16.40 22.05 -2.06
C ILE A 191 -14.90 21.92 -1.81
N GLN A 192 -14.10 22.18 -2.85
CA GLN A 192 -12.66 22.15 -2.79
C GLN A 192 -12.10 23.54 -2.47
N LEU A 193 -11.95 23.83 -1.18
CA LEU A 193 -11.29 25.04 -0.71
C LEU A 193 -9.85 24.75 -0.33
N GLY A 194 -8.96 25.69 -0.63
CA GLY A 194 -7.54 25.57 -0.29
C GLY A 194 -7.28 25.52 1.23
N TYR A 195 -6.10 25.04 1.62
CA TYR A 195 -5.69 24.84 3.03
C TYR A 195 -5.62 26.12 3.89
N ARG A 196 -5.78 27.31 3.30
CA ARG A 196 -5.88 28.59 4.02
C ARG A 196 -7.17 28.70 4.83
N TRP A 197 -8.25 28.03 4.38
CA TRP A 197 -9.53 28.04 5.06
C TRP A 197 -9.51 27.10 6.28
N PRO A 198 -10.03 27.53 7.46
CA PRO A 198 -10.01 26.74 8.69
C PRO A 198 -11.12 25.67 8.71
N LEU A 199 -11.17 24.82 7.68
CA LEU A 199 -12.12 23.73 7.64
C LEU A 199 -11.70 22.59 8.60
N PRO A 200 -12.63 21.84 9.18
CA PRO A 200 -12.30 20.75 10.12
C PRO A 200 -11.27 19.76 9.57
N ARG A 201 -11.36 19.39 8.29
CA ARG A 201 -10.37 18.52 7.63
C ARG A 201 -8.97 19.16 7.55
N HIS A 202 -8.89 20.49 7.31
CA HIS A 202 -7.61 21.20 7.24
C HIS A 202 -6.98 21.34 8.63
N LEU A 203 -7.80 21.57 9.66
CA LEU A 203 -7.33 21.63 11.06
C LEU A 203 -6.83 20.25 11.53
N ARG A 204 -7.55 19.17 11.16
CA ARG A 204 -7.09 17.79 11.40
C ARG A 204 -5.75 17.51 10.72
N MET A 205 -5.62 17.85 9.43
CA MET A 205 -4.36 17.68 8.72
C MET A 205 -3.22 18.50 9.35
N LYS A 206 -3.45 19.77 9.71
CA LYS A 206 -2.43 20.59 10.39
C LYS A 206 -1.99 19.98 11.71
N ARG A 207 -2.93 19.42 12.48
CA ARG A 207 -2.62 18.72 13.74
C ARG A 207 -1.82 17.44 13.49
N ALA A 208 -2.20 16.66 12.49
CA ALA A 208 -1.49 15.46 12.08
C ALA A 208 -0.03 15.77 11.68
N VAL A 209 0.13 16.76 10.79
CA VAL A 209 1.46 17.20 10.35
C VAL A 209 2.33 17.63 11.53
N LYS A 210 1.78 18.43 12.46
CA LYS A 210 2.54 18.87 13.63
C LYS A 210 3.00 17.68 14.48
N LEU A 211 2.10 16.74 14.80
CA LEU A 211 2.46 15.57 15.63
C LEU A 211 3.59 14.74 14.99
N LEU A 212 3.51 14.52 13.69
CA LEU A 212 4.48 13.69 12.96
C LEU A 212 5.77 14.45 12.68
N ASP A 213 5.71 15.76 12.40
CA ASP A 213 6.89 16.60 12.22
C ASP A 213 7.73 16.69 13.50
N ASP A 214 7.09 16.79 14.66
CA ASP A 214 7.78 16.83 15.96
C ASP A 214 8.61 15.55 16.19
N VAL A 215 8.15 14.39 15.69
CA VAL A 215 8.90 13.13 15.72
C VAL A 215 10.01 13.14 14.67
N VAL A 216 9.67 13.40 13.41
CA VAL A 216 10.61 13.28 12.28
C VAL A 216 11.77 14.28 12.39
N TYR A 217 11.52 15.54 12.77
CA TYR A 217 12.61 16.51 12.93
C TYR A 217 13.54 16.18 14.10
N ARG A 218 13.04 15.52 15.17
CA ARG A 218 13.94 14.99 16.23
C ARG A 218 14.86 13.92 15.66
N LEU A 219 14.32 12.95 14.88
CA LEU A 219 15.12 11.91 14.25
C LEU A 219 16.22 12.52 13.35
N ILE A 220 15.87 13.53 12.55
CA ILE A 220 16.81 14.23 11.68
C ILE A 220 17.90 14.92 12.50
N ALA A 221 17.52 15.66 13.55
CA ALA A 221 18.46 16.38 14.40
C ALA A 221 19.45 15.44 15.10
N ASP A 222 18.97 14.30 15.61
CA ASP A 222 19.83 13.31 16.27
C ASP A 222 20.70 12.56 15.26
N GLY A 223 20.18 12.24 14.08
CA GLY A 223 20.98 11.65 12.98
C GLY A 223 22.12 12.57 12.53
N ARG A 224 21.86 13.88 12.40
CA ARG A 224 22.90 14.87 12.05
C ARG A 224 24.01 14.99 13.09
N LYS A 225 23.68 14.91 14.40
CA LYS A 225 24.69 14.93 15.47
C LYS A 225 25.63 13.74 15.39
N LEU A 226 25.14 12.56 14.97
CA LEU A 226 25.93 11.36 14.84
C LEU A 226 26.87 11.40 13.63
N GLY A 227 26.47 11.98 12.50
CA GLY A 227 27.31 12.28 11.34
C GLY A 227 27.95 11.07 10.63
N THR A 228 27.49 9.84 10.91
CA THR A 228 28.04 8.60 10.37
C THR A 228 26.99 7.77 9.66
N ASP A 229 27.39 6.99 8.66
CA ASP A 229 26.52 5.97 8.02
C ASP A 229 26.36 4.77 8.97
N ARG A 230 25.13 4.59 9.45
CA ARG A 230 24.73 3.48 10.33
C ARG A 230 24.15 2.31 9.56
N GLY A 231 24.06 2.41 8.22
CA GLY A 231 23.44 1.42 7.39
C GLY A 231 21.91 1.56 7.26
N ASP A 232 21.31 2.58 7.88
CA ASP A 232 19.90 2.90 7.75
C ASP A 232 19.64 3.97 6.68
N VAL A 233 18.35 4.11 6.27
CA VAL A 233 17.95 5.07 5.22
C VAL A 233 18.15 6.51 5.66
N LEU A 234 17.89 6.82 6.94
CA LEU A 234 18.04 8.19 7.46
C LEU A 234 19.50 8.65 7.39
N SER A 235 20.45 7.84 7.84
CA SER A 235 21.88 8.20 7.76
C SER A 235 22.34 8.34 6.30
N MET A 236 21.85 7.48 5.41
CA MET A 236 22.12 7.57 3.97
C MET A 236 21.59 8.90 3.39
N LEU A 237 20.35 9.29 3.71
CA LEU A 237 19.76 10.56 3.25
C LEU A 237 20.52 11.79 3.79
N LEU A 238 20.93 11.75 5.06
CA LEU A 238 21.66 12.84 5.70
C LEU A 238 23.06 13.05 5.13
N LEU A 239 23.70 11.98 4.65
CA LEU A 239 25.05 11.99 4.06
C LEU A 239 25.03 12.11 2.53
N ALA A 240 23.86 11.95 1.91
CA ALA A 240 23.73 12.01 0.47
C ALA A 240 24.15 13.37 -0.08
N ARG A 241 24.93 13.35 -1.16
CA ARG A 241 25.30 14.53 -1.95
C ARG A 241 24.72 14.39 -3.35
N ASP A 242 24.26 15.49 -3.88
CA ASP A 242 23.87 15.57 -5.29
C ASP A 242 25.10 15.32 -6.18
N GLU A 243 24.94 14.50 -7.21
CA GLU A 243 26.04 14.16 -8.13
C GLU A 243 26.43 15.33 -9.02
N ASP A 244 25.48 16.26 -9.29
CA ASP A 244 25.72 17.36 -10.23
C ASP A 244 26.37 18.59 -9.56
N ASP A 245 25.92 18.95 -8.33
CA ASP A 245 26.36 20.18 -7.65
C ASP A 245 27.02 19.95 -6.28
N GLY A 246 27.07 18.69 -5.81
CA GLY A 246 27.68 18.31 -4.53
C GLY A 246 26.88 18.76 -3.30
N THR A 247 25.69 19.35 -3.47
CA THR A 247 24.86 19.83 -2.38
C THR A 247 24.27 18.68 -1.56
N THR A 248 24.10 18.89 -0.27
CA THR A 248 23.39 17.95 0.61
C THR A 248 21.90 18.23 0.60
N LEU A 249 21.09 17.19 0.91
CA LEU A 249 19.65 17.37 1.10
C LEU A 249 19.38 18.32 2.28
N SER A 250 18.46 19.27 2.08
CA SER A 250 17.91 20.08 3.15
C SER A 250 17.11 19.23 4.12
N ASP A 251 16.99 19.67 5.39
CA ASP A 251 16.18 18.98 6.40
C ASP A 251 14.73 18.79 5.96
N ARG A 252 14.19 19.71 5.16
CA ARG A 252 12.85 19.57 4.57
C ARG A 252 12.77 18.41 3.57
N GLN A 253 13.76 18.27 2.68
CA GLN A 253 13.80 17.17 1.74
C GLN A 253 13.98 15.82 2.45
N VAL A 254 14.87 15.76 3.44
CA VAL A 254 15.02 14.57 4.30
C VAL A 254 13.71 14.25 5.03
N ARG A 255 13.07 15.28 5.62
CA ARG A 255 11.76 15.13 6.28
C ARG A 255 10.70 14.53 5.35
N ASP A 256 10.62 15.00 4.12
CA ASP A 256 9.60 14.56 3.16
C ASP A 256 9.80 13.07 2.78
N GLU A 257 11.05 12.62 2.65
CA GLU A 257 11.37 11.21 2.42
C GLU A 257 11.12 10.35 3.66
N VAL A 258 11.57 10.79 4.84
CA VAL A 258 11.35 10.07 6.10
C VAL A 258 9.85 9.92 6.37
N MET A 259 9.07 10.99 6.18
CA MET A 259 7.62 10.96 6.34
C MET A 259 6.96 10.01 5.35
N THR A 260 7.43 9.99 4.09
CA THR A 260 6.95 9.07 3.06
C THR A 260 7.23 7.62 3.43
N LEU A 261 8.44 7.31 3.88
CA LEU A 261 8.85 5.97 4.27
C LEU A 261 8.18 5.51 5.56
N LEU A 262 8.01 6.42 6.53
CA LEU A 262 7.29 6.14 7.77
C LEU A 262 5.84 5.72 7.49
N LEU A 263 5.12 6.47 6.64
CA LEU A 263 3.76 6.12 6.27
C LEU A 263 3.70 4.82 5.46
N ALA A 264 4.53 4.71 4.42
CA ALA A 264 4.46 3.60 3.48
C ALA A 264 4.99 2.29 4.06
N GLY A 265 6.01 2.35 4.93
CA GLY A 265 6.75 1.18 5.39
C GLY A 265 6.03 0.38 6.47
N HIS A 266 5.28 1.02 7.38
CA HIS A 266 4.66 0.28 8.47
C HIS A 266 3.17 -0.03 8.23
N GLU A 267 2.37 0.95 7.79
CA GLU A 267 0.92 0.79 7.69
C GLU A 267 0.51 -0.31 6.70
N THR A 268 1.20 -0.41 5.57
CA THR A 268 0.87 -1.40 4.53
C THR A 268 1.16 -2.82 4.98
N THR A 269 2.31 -3.06 5.63
CA THR A 269 2.68 -4.38 6.17
C THR A 269 1.80 -4.75 7.36
N ALA A 270 1.49 -3.81 8.25
CA ALA A 270 0.56 -4.03 9.37
C ALA A 270 -0.81 -4.50 8.87
N ASN A 271 -1.38 -3.82 7.87
CA ASN A 271 -2.65 -4.24 7.27
C ASN A 271 -2.55 -5.61 6.58
N THR A 272 -1.44 -5.90 5.88
CA THR A 272 -1.19 -7.21 5.28
C THR A 272 -1.23 -8.30 6.33
N LEU A 273 -0.49 -8.15 7.42
CA LEU A 273 -0.43 -9.12 8.52
C LEU A 273 -1.78 -9.26 9.24
N THR A 274 -2.46 -8.13 9.49
CA THR A 274 -3.79 -8.14 10.11
C THR A 274 -4.79 -8.97 9.30
N TRP A 275 -4.88 -8.72 7.99
CA TRP A 275 -5.75 -9.48 7.10
C TRP A 275 -5.30 -10.94 6.93
N THR A 276 -3.99 -11.20 6.98
CA THR A 276 -3.45 -12.56 6.97
C THR A 276 -3.94 -13.34 8.18
N HIS A 277 -3.83 -12.79 9.40
CA HIS A 277 -4.33 -13.44 10.60
C HIS A 277 -5.85 -13.62 10.61
N PHE A 278 -6.60 -12.67 10.03
CA PHE A 278 -8.04 -12.82 9.84
C PHE A 278 -8.38 -14.04 8.97
N GLU A 279 -7.70 -14.19 7.83
CA GLU A 279 -7.94 -15.34 6.94
C GLU A 279 -7.47 -16.66 7.57
N LEU A 280 -6.34 -16.67 8.27
CA LEU A 280 -5.85 -17.85 8.99
C LEU A 280 -6.82 -18.30 10.09
N GLY A 281 -7.43 -17.38 10.81
CA GLY A 281 -8.43 -17.69 11.83
C GLY A 281 -9.71 -18.34 11.27
N ARG A 282 -9.99 -18.14 9.97
CA ARG A 282 -11.14 -18.71 9.26
C ARG A 282 -10.80 -20.02 8.51
N HIS A 283 -9.51 -20.30 8.35
CA HIS A 283 -9.00 -21.44 7.57
C HIS A 283 -7.98 -22.23 8.38
N PRO A 284 -8.43 -22.99 9.42
CA PRO A 284 -7.54 -23.71 10.33
C PRO A 284 -6.65 -24.73 9.63
N GLU A 285 -7.09 -25.29 8.49
CA GLU A 285 -6.30 -26.20 7.66
C GLU A 285 -5.11 -25.49 7.00
N VAL A 286 -5.27 -24.22 6.61
CA VAL A 286 -4.18 -23.39 6.07
C VAL A 286 -3.17 -23.06 7.16
N LEU A 287 -3.67 -22.70 8.37
CA LEU A 287 -2.83 -22.41 9.53
C LEU A 287 -2.03 -23.65 9.95
N ALA A 288 -2.66 -24.82 10.06
CA ALA A 288 -1.98 -26.06 10.42
C ALA A 288 -0.84 -26.41 9.45
N ARG A 289 -1.05 -26.22 8.15
CA ARG A 289 0.00 -26.40 7.14
C ARG A 289 1.14 -25.38 7.30
N LEU A 290 0.81 -24.12 7.60
CA LEU A 290 1.79 -23.05 7.85
C LEU A 290 2.68 -23.40 9.05
N GLU A 291 2.08 -23.79 10.16
CA GLU A 291 2.79 -24.22 11.37
C GLU A 291 3.67 -25.44 11.11
N ALA A 292 3.19 -26.41 10.33
CA ALA A 292 3.97 -27.59 9.94
C ALA A 292 5.19 -27.23 9.09
N GLU A 293 5.04 -26.30 8.12
CA GLU A 293 6.16 -25.83 7.31
C GLU A 293 7.22 -25.14 8.20
N VAL A 294 6.79 -24.17 9.01
CA VAL A 294 7.71 -23.41 9.88
C VAL A 294 8.42 -24.35 10.86
N ARG A 295 7.71 -25.29 11.49
CA ARG A 295 8.30 -26.28 12.38
C ARG A 295 9.30 -27.20 11.67
N ALA A 296 9.01 -27.63 10.46
CA ALA A 296 9.89 -28.51 9.68
C ALA A 296 11.19 -27.80 9.27
N VAL A 297 11.14 -26.49 8.98
CA VAL A 297 12.31 -25.69 8.53
C VAL A 297 13.14 -25.20 9.71
N CYS A 298 12.49 -24.67 10.74
CA CYS A 298 13.16 -23.93 11.82
C CYS A 298 13.18 -24.69 13.16
N GLY A 299 12.25 -25.61 13.39
CA GLY A 299 12.06 -26.19 14.73
C GLY A 299 11.76 -25.09 15.75
N ASP A 300 12.51 -25.09 16.86
CA ASP A 300 12.37 -24.09 17.94
C ASP A 300 13.37 -22.93 17.82
N ARG A 301 14.27 -22.96 16.83
CA ARG A 301 15.23 -21.85 16.64
C ARG A 301 14.56 -20.63 16.02
N PRO A 302 15.05 -19.42 16.30
CA PRO A 302 14.59 -18.22 15.60
C PRO A 302 14.77 -18.35 14.08
N ILE A 303 13.82 -17.78 13.34
CA ILE A 303 13.83 -17.73 11.90
C ILE A 303 14.87 -16.72 11.43
N THR A 304 15.46 -16.95 10.28
CA THR A 304 16.41 -16.05 9.62
C THR A 304 16.01 -15.78 8.17
N THR A 305 16.63 -14.80 7.55
CA THR A 305 16.43 -14.53 6.11
C THR A 305 16.80 -15.71 5.21
N ASP A 306 17.74 -16.54 5.64
CA ASP A 306 18.21 -17.71 4.86
C ASP A 306 17.16 -18.83 4.82
N ASP A 307 16.18 -18.81 5.73
CA ASP A 307 15.09 -19.78 5.76
C ASP A 307 13.95 -19.45 4.76
N LEU A 308 13.84 -18.19 4.32
CA LEU A 308 12.75 -17.74 3.46
C LEU A 308 12.56 -18.58 2.18
N PRO A 309 13.61 -19.01 1.47
CA PRO A 309 13.44 -19.89 0.29
C PRO A 309 12.81 -21.25 0.62
N ALA A 310 12.93 -21.72 1.86
CA ALA A 310 12.36 -22.97 2.34
C ALA A 310 10.94 -22.82 2.94
N LEU A 311 10.39 -21.60 2.92
CA LEU A 311 9.05 -21.25 3.45
C LEU A 311 8.07 -20.84 2.33
N PRO A 312 7.90 -21.64 1.24
CA PRO A 312 7.06 -21.26 0.11
C PRO A 312 5.57 -21.17 0.45
N TRP A 313 5.09 -21.92 1.43
CA TRP A 313 3.69 -21.84 1.87
C TRP A 313 3.44 -20.56 2.68
N THR A 314 4.36 -20.18 3.55
CA THR A 314 4.33 -18.90 4.25
C THR A 314 4.24 -17.71 3.27
N ALA A 315 5.08 -17.72 2.24
CA ALA A 315 5.05 -16.72 1.17
C ALA A 315 3.70 -16.73 0.43
N ALA A 316 3.17 -17.90 0.12
CA ALA A 316 1.89 -18.06 -0.57
C ALA A 316 0.70 -17.57 0.27
N VAL A 317 0.73 -17.77 1.59
CA VAL A 317 -0.29 -17.26 2.54
C VAL A 317 -0.31 -15.73 2.54
N VAL A 318 0.85 -15.08 2.64
CA VAL A 318 0.96 -13.61 2.58
C VAL A 318 0.46 -13.06 1.25
N ASP A 319 0.88 -13.67 0.14
CA ASP A 319 0.47 -13.23 -1.20
C ASP A 319 -1.05 -13.38 -1.43
N GLU A 320 -1.65 -14.47 -0.96
CA GLU A 320 -3.09 -14.68 -1.10
C GLU A 320 -3.90 -13.72 -0.22
N ALA A 321 -3.41 -13.40 0.98
CA ALA A 321 -4.02 -12.36 1.81
C ALA A 321 -3.96 -11.00 1.11
N MET A 322 -2.82 -10.61 0.52
CA MET A 322 -2.71 -9.38 -0.27
C MET A 322 -3.56 -9.39 -1.54
N ARG A 323 -3.84 -10.55 -2.12
CA ARG A 323 -4.77 -10.65 -3.25
C ARG A 323 -6.19 -10.31 -2.83
N LEU A 324 -6.67 -10.88 -1.74
CA LEU A 324 -8.02 -10.64 -1.22
C LEU A 324 -8.18 -9.26 -0.59
N HIS A 325 -7.16 -8.81 0.13
CA HIS A 325 -7.16 -7.59 0.91
C HIS A 325 -5.93 -6.73 0.60
N PRO A 326 -5.74 -6.26 -0.65
CA PRO A 326 -4.56 -5.47 -0.99
C PRO A 326 -4.57 -4.16 -0.20
N PRO A 327 -3.53 -3.83 0.58
CA PRO A 327 -3.46 -2.54 1.28
C PRO A 327 -3.58 -1.36 0.32
N ALA A 328 -2.88 -1.37 -0.80
CA ALA A 328 -3.04 -0.43 -1.90
C ALA A 328 -4.12 -0.95 -2.87
N TYR A 329 -5.39 -0.83 -2.48
CA TYR A 329 -6.52 -1.40 -3.19
C TYR A 329 -6.87 -0.68 -4.50
N MET A 330 -6.43 0.56 -4.66
CA MET A 330 -6.60 1.39 -5.85
C MET A 330 -5.39 2.29 -6.09
N VAL A 331 -5.06 2.55 -7.35
CA VAL A 331 -3.95 3.44 -7.74
C VAL A 331 -4.45 4.46 -8.76
N GLY A 332 -4.34 5.74 -8.43
CA GLY A 332 -4.78 6.85 -9.28
C GLY A 332 -3.70 7.36 -10.23
N ARG A 333 -4.11 7.71 -11.44
CA ARG A 333 -3.31 8.47 -12.43
C ARG A 333 -4.14 9.62 -12.99
N GLU A 334 -3.46 10.66 -13.46
CA GLU A 334 -4.04 11.76 -14.19
C GLU A 334 -3.37 11.84 -15.56
N VAL A 335 -4.15 11.94 -16.60
CA VAL A 335 -3.68 12.06 -17.99
C VAL A 335 -3.03 13.43 -18.18
N ILE A 336 -1.80 13.47 -18.71
CA ILE A 336 -1.04 14.70 -18.94
C ILE A 336 -1.59 15.40 -20.19
N ASP A 337 -1.60 14.65 -21.30
CA ASP A 337 -2.12 15.08 -22.56
C ASP A 337 -3.36 14.24 -22.92
N GLU A 338 -3.67 14.07 -24.20
CA GLU A 338 -4.71 13.13 -24.62
C GLU A 338 -4.17 11.70 -24.59
N LEU A 339 -4.99 10.75 -24.14
CA LEU A 339 -4.65 9.33 -24.04
C LEU A 339 -5.75 8.47 -24.65
N GLU A 340 -5.40 7.52 -25.51
CA GLU A 340 -6.29 6.45 -25.92
C GLU A 340 -6.13 5.27 -24.96
N LEU A 341 -7.24 4.74 -24.42
CA LEU A 341 -7.24 3.62 -23.48
C LEU A 341 -8.45 2.71 -23.74
N GLY A 342 -8.18 1.46 -24.11
CA GLY A 342 -9.25 0.47 -24.36
C GLY A 342 -10.22 0.92 -25.48
N GLY A 343 -9.76 1.60 -26.50
CA GLY A 343 -10.57 2.14 -27.61
C GLY A 343 -11.35 3.42 -27.24
N HIS A 344 -11.06 4.03 -26.09
CA HIS A 344 -11.68 5.27 -25.65
C HIS A 344 -10.67 6.39 -25.55
N ARG A 345 -11.06 7.57 -26.01
CA ARG A 345 -10.27 8.78 -26.00
C ARG A 345 -10.45 9.52 -24.67
N LEU A 346 -9.40 9.67 -23.88
CA LEU A 346 -9.37 10.35 -22.60
C LEU A 346 -8.66 11.70 -22.76
N PRO A 347 -9.36 12.84 -22.59
CA PRO A 347 -8.70 14.15 -22.68
C PRO A 347 -7.74 14.38 -21.51
N ALA A 348 -6.84 15.36 -21.68
CA ALA A 348 -5.95 15.84 -20.62
C ALA A 348 -6.72 16.08 -19.30
N LYS A 349 -6.06 15.82 -18.17
CA LYS A 349 -6.63 15.92 -16.81
C LYS A 349 -7.70 14.89 -16.48
N SER A 350 -8.00 13.93 -17.36
CA SER A 350 -8.82 12.76 -17.01
C SER A 350 -8.18 12.00 -15.87
N VAL A 351 -8.99 11.59 -14.88
CA VAL A 351 -8.54 10.76 -13.76
C VAL A 351 -8.81 9.30 -14.09
N ILE A 352 -7.76 8.48 -14.02
CA ILE A 352 -7.83 7.03 -14.16
C ILE A 352 -7.56 6.40 -12.80
N VAL A 353 -8.40 5.47 -12.37
CA VAL A 353 -8.22 4.69 -11.13
C VAL A 353 -8.11 3.23 -11.50
N ILE A 354 -6.92 2.66 -11.30
CA ILE A 354 -6.69 1.22 -11.41
C ILE A 354 -7.25 0.56 -10.14
N ASN A 355 -8.32 -0.21 -10.27
CA ASN A 355 -8.92 -0.93 -9.16
C ASN A 355 -8.22 -2.29 -8.97
N ILE A 356 -7.11 -2.28 -8.22
CA ILE A 356 -6.30 -3.48 -7.94
C ILE A 356 -7.15 -4.57 -7.28
N ARG A 357 -7.98 -4.19 -6.30
CA ARG A 357 -8.88 -5.13 -5.62
C ARG A 357 -9.84 -5.83 -6.57
N ALA A 358 -10.41 -5.10 -7.54
CA ALA A 358 -11.29 -5.70 -8.54
C ALA A 358 -10.51 -6.64 -9.47
N ILE A 359 -9.33 -6.24 -9.97
CA ILE A 359 -8.46 -7.08 -10.80
C ILE A 359 -8.13 -8.39 -10.07
N HIS A 360 -7.75 -8.32 -8.80
CA HIS A 360 -7.41 -9.49 -7.98
C HIS A 360 -8.61 -10.40 -7.67
N ARG A 361 -9.82 -9.96 -7.90
CA ARG A 361 -11.08 -10.70 -7.64
C ARG A 361 -11.84 -11.07 -8.91
N ARG A 362 -11.20 -10.99 -10.06
CA ARG A 362 -11.82 -11.42 -11.33
C ARG A 362 -11.84 -12.94 -11.45
N ALA A 363 -13.01 -13.49 -11.82
CA ALA A 363 -13.20 -14.94 -11.98
C ALA A 363 -12.44 -15.52 -13.18
N ASP A 364 -12.20 -14.70 -14.22
CA ASP A 364 -11.40 -15.06 -15.37
C ASP A 364 -9.89 -15.12 -15.10
N TYR A 365 -9.42 -14.49 -13.99
CA TYR A 365 -8.02 -14.53 -13.55
C TYR A 365 -7.78 -15.50 -12.41
N PHE A 366 -8.77 -15.68 -11.53
CA PHE A 366 -8.67 -16.51 -10.33
C PHE A 366 -9.95 -17.33 -10.16
N ALA A 367 -9.87 -18.64 -10.34
CA ALA A 367 -10.98 -19.53 -10.02
C ALA A 367 -11.39 -19.37 -8.56
N GLU A 368 -12.71 -19.28 -8.27
CA GLU A 368 -13.25 -18.98 -6.95
C GLU A 368 -12.55 -17.75 -6.32
N PRO A 369 -12.73 -16.56 -6.91
CA PRO A 369 -11.88 -15.40 -6.65
C PRO A 369 -12.02 -14.85 -5.23
N LEU A 370 -13.08 -15.20 -4.50
CA LEU A 370 -13.31 -14.77 -3.11
C LEU A 370 -12.83 -15.79 -2.08
N ALA A 371 -12.46 -17.01 -2.50
CA ALA A 371 -11.93 -18.03 -1.61
C ALA A 371 -10.45 -17.77 -1.29
N PHE A 372 -10.08 -17.95 -0.03
CA PHE A 372 -8.69 -17.89 0.43
C PHE A 372 -7.98 -19.21 0.13
N ARG A 373 -7.18 -19.26 -0.93
CA ARG A 373 -6.49 -20.46 -1.44
C ARG A 373 -5.01 -20.18 -1.69
N PRO A 374 -4.14 -20.23 -0.68
CA PRO A 374 -2.71 -19.95 -0.83
C PRO A 374 -2.00 -20.79 -1.89
N ALA A 375 -2.48 -22.01 -2.15
CA ALA A 375 -1.89 -22.90 -3.18
C ALA A 375 -1.77 -22.25 -4.57
N ARG A 376 -2.67 -21.31 -4.91
CA ARG A 376 -2.60 -20.55 -6.18
C ARG A 376 -1.45 -19.54 -6.24
N MET A 377 -0.79 -19.29 -5.10
CA MET A 377 0.36 -18.38 -4.97
C MET A 377 1.69 -19.12 -4.87
N LEU A 378 1.71 -20.44 -4.94
CA LEU A 378 2.96 -21.22 -5.06
C LEU A 378 3.66 -20.95 -6.40
N ALA A 379 4.96 -21.20 -6.45
CA ALA A 379 5.84 -20.83 -7.57
C ALA A 379 5.31 -21.26 -8.94
N GLU A 380 4.87 -22.51 -9.08
CA GLU A 380 4.35 -23.05 -10.34
C GLU A 380 3.08 -22.31 -10.81
N ALA A 381 2.14 -22.08 -9.88
CA ALA A 381 0.91 -21.37 -10.20
C ALA A 381 1.17 -19.86 -10.51
N LYS A 382 2.13 -19.25 -9.81
CA LYS A 382 2.57 -17.89 -10.12
C LYS A 382 3.19 -17.79 -11.51
N LYS A 383 4.04 -18.74 -11.88
CA LYS A 383 4.71 -18.78 -13.19
C LYS A 383 3.72 -18.94 -14.35
N ALA A 384 2.66 -19.72 -14.14
CA ALA A 384 1.60 -19.93 -15.14
C ALA A 384 0.66 -18.71 -15.31
N ARG A 385 0.61 -17.79 -14.34
CA ARG A 385 -0.29 -16.64 -14.35
C ARG A 385 0.32 -15.48 -15.12
N PRO A 386 -0.44 -14.77 -15.99
CA PRO A 386 0.00 -13.50 -16.58
C PRO A 386 0.37 -12.48 -15.51
N ARG A 387 1.51 -11.81 -15.71
CA ARG A 387 2.18 -10.99 -14.69
C ARG A 387 1.27 -9.92 -14.05
N HIS A 388 0.40 -9.28 -14.83
CA HIS A 388 -0.40 -8.15 -14.37
C HIS A 388 -1.77 -8.54 -13.79
N HIS A 389 -2.08 -9.86 -13.69
CA HIS A 389 -3.26 -10.32 -12.96
C HIS A 389 -3.10 -10.17 -11.43
N TYR A 390 -1.86 -9.99 -10.93
CA TYR A 390 -1.56 -9.78 -9.52
C TYR A 390 -0.61 -8.59 -9.37
N LEU A 391 -1.10 -7.49 -8.80
CA LEU A 391 -0.48 -6.17 -8.78
C LEU A 391 -0.41 -5.54 -7.37
N PRO A 392 -0.06 -6.27 -6.30
CA PRO A 392 -0.12 -5.73 -4.93
C PRO A 392 0.81 -4.54 -4.73
N PHE A 393 1.88 -4.45 -5.54
CA PHE A 393 2.89 -3.39 -5.50
C PHE A 393 2.81 -2.43 -6.69
N GLY A 394 1.73 -2.49 -7.48
CA GLY A 394 1.62 -1.74 -8.72
C GLY A 394 2.54 -2.26 -9.83
N ALA A 395 2.81 -1.43 -10.85
CA ALA A 395 3.67 -1.78 -11.97
C ALA A 395 4.36 -0.54 -12.57
N GLY A 396 5.30 -0.79 -13.51
CA GLY A 396 5.99 0.23 -14.30
C GLY A 396 6.98 1.05 -13.48
N PRO A 397 7.32 2.27 -13.95
CA PRO A 397 8.33 3.12 -13.30
C PRO A 397 7.99 3.52 -11.85
N ARG A 398 6.73 3.36 -11.46
CA ARG A 398 6.20 3.69 -10.14
C ARG A 398 5.92 2.45 -9.27
N VAL A 399 6.45 1.28 -9.65
CA VAL A 399 6.37 0.07 -8.81
C VAL A 399 6.95 0.34 -7.42
N CYS A 400 6.38 -0.25 -6.39
CA CYS A 400 6.82 -0.06 -5.01
C CYS A 400 8.32 -0.35 -4.86
N ILE A 401 9.07 0.62 -4.32
CA ILE A 401 10.52 0.47 -4.07
C ILE A 401 10.80 -0.52 -2.94
N GLY A 402 9.90 -0.55 -1.94
CA GLY A 402 10.00 -1.41 -0.75
C GLY A 402 9.36 -2.79 -0.91
N SER A 403 9.01 -3.25 -2.12
CA SER A 403 8.28 -4.51 -2.31
C SER A 403 8.99 -5.73 -1.70
N HIS A 404 10.31 -5.86 -1.90
CA HIS A 404 11.09 -6.95 -1.31
C HIS A 404 11.22 -6.82 0.21
N PHE A 405 11.37 -5.59 0.71
CA PHE A 405 11.37 -5.31 2.15
C PHE A 405 10.05 -5.76 2.78
N ALA A 406 8.91 -5.32 2.24
CA ALA A 406 7.59 -5.63 2.77
C ALA A 406 7.26 -7.14 2.73
N LEU A 407 7.64 -7.84 1.64
CA LEU A 407 7.46 -9.29 1.55
C LEU A 407 8.33 -10.04 2.55
N MET A 408 9.58 -9.64 2.69
CA MET A 408 10.50 -10.23 3.67
C MET A 408 10.00 -10.01 5.10
N GLU A 409 9.61 -8.77 5.43
CA GLU A 409 9.04 -8.41 6.72
C GLU A 409 7.80 -9.23 7.05
N ALA A 410 6.82 -9.28 6.12
CA ALA A 410 5.59 -10.01 6.34
C ALA A 410 5.81 -11.51 6.52
N GLN A 411 6.73 -12.12 5.76
CA GLN A 411 7.04 -13.54 5.87
C GLN A 411 7.78 -13.87 7.16
N LEU A 412 8.83 -13.10 7.52
CA LEU A 412 9.58 -13.30 8.75
C LEU A 412 8.68 -13.09 9.98
N ALA A 413 7.89 -12.01 9.98
CA ALA A 413 6.97 -11.73 11.08
C ALA A 413 5.89 -12.83 11.23
N LEU A 414 5.24 -13.21 10.13
CA LEU A 414 4.22 -14.27 10.18
C LEU A 414 4.80 -15.59 10.68
N ALA A 415 5.94 -16.02 10.12
CA ALA A 415 6.58 -17.27 10.50
C ALA A 415 7.05 -17.24 11.97
N THR A 416 7.60 -16.11 12.44
CA THR A 416 7.99 -15.95 13.86
C THR A 416 6.77 -16.00 14.77
N MET A 417 5.68 -15.30 14.44
CA MET A 417 4.48 -15.29 15.26
C MET A 417 3.86 -16.67 15.42
N VAL A 418 3.74 -17.46 14.34
CA VAL A 418 3.13 -18.80 14.41
C VAL A 418 4.00 -19.83 15.15
N GLN A 419 5.28 -19.55 15.44
CA GLN A 419 6.07 -20.36 16.38
C GLN A 419 5.68 -20.12 17.83
N HIS A 420 5.12 -18.96 18.17
CA HIS A 420 4.92 -18.53 19.56
C HIS A 420 3.46 -18.45 19.99
N ALA A 421 2.55 -18.09 19.09
CA ALA A 421 1.14 -17.90 19.41
C ALA A 421 0.24 -18.08 18.19
N ARG A 422 -0.97 -18.57 18.44
CA ARG A 422 -2.11 -18.50 17.52
C ARG A 422 -2.96 -17.30 17.88
N LEU A 423 -3.20 -16.43 16.92
CA LEU A 423 -4.12 -15.30 17.10
C LEU A 423 -5.47 -15.68 16.50
N ARG A 424 -6.46 -15.93 17.37
CA ARG A 424 -7.81 -16.31 16.94
C ARG A 424 -8.72 -15.07 16.92
N PRO A 425 -9.08 -14.54 15.73
CA PRO A 425 -10.01 -13.42 15.62
C PRO A 425 -11.37 -13.75 16.28
N LEU A 426 -11.94 -12.79 16.97
CA LEU A 426 -13.27 -12.91 17.59
C LEU A 426 -14.40 -12.59 16.61
N LYS A 427 -14.10 -11.91 15.52
CA LYS A 427 -15.06 -11.58 14.47
C LYS A 427 -14.93 -12.57 13.31
N THR A 428 -16.02 -13.13 12.86
CA THR A 428 -16.10 -14.00 11.67
C THR A 428 -16.22 -13.20 10.39
N THR A 429 -16.68 -11.96 10.47
CA THR A 429 -16.81 -11.00 9.36
C THR A 429 -16.25 -9.67 9.80
N VAL A 430 -15.49 -9.02 8.91
CA VAL A 430 -14.93 -7.70 9.12
C VAL A 430 -15.17 -6.87 7.88
N GLU A 431 -15.76 -5.69 8.08
CA GLU A 431 -15.96 -4.73 7.00
C GLU A 431 -14.64 -4.03 6.67
N PRO A 432 -14.18 -4.03 5.40
CA PRO A 432 -13.00 -3.27 5.02
C PRO A 432 -13.31 -1.77 5.04
N GLU A 433 -12.41 -1.00 5.62
CA GLU A 433 -12.45 0.46 5.62
C GLU A 433 -11.47 1.02 4.59
N PRO A 434 -11.98 1.56 3.46
CA PRO A 434 -11.15 2.08 2.39
C PRO A 434 -10.67 3.51 2.71
N LEU A 435 -9.64 3.67 3.50
CA LEU A 435 -8.92 4.93 3.70
C LEU A 435 -7.88 5.13 2.57
N VAL A 436 -6.69 5.62 2.86
CA VAL A 436 -5.56 5.58 1.90
C VAL A 436 -5.10 4.15 1.68
N THR A 437 -5.14 3.35 2.74
CA THR A 437 -4.96 1.89 2.73
C THR A 437 -6.27 1.19 3.11
N LEU A 438 -6.36 -0.11 2.82
CA LEU A 438 -7.52 -0.94 3.16
C LEU A 438 -7.35 -1.53 4.56
N ARG A 439 -8.02 -0.94 5.54
CA ARG A 439 -7.99 -1.36 6.96
C ARG A 439 -9.20 -2.21 7.34
N PRO A 440 -9.13 -3.00 8.41
CA PRO A 440 -10.32 -3.55 9.05
C PRO A 440 -11.06 -2.46 9.82
N ARG A 441 -12.36 -2.29 9.55
CA ARG A 441 -13.19 -1.31 10.27
C ARG A 441 -13.37 -1.70 11.74
N GLY A 442 -12.99 -0.79 12.64
CA GLY A 442 -13.11 -1.02 14.09
C GLY A 442 -12.20 -2.12 14.62
N GLY A 443 -11.00 -2.23 14.04
CA GLY A 443 -9.96 -3.13 14.48
C GLY A 443 -10.24 -4.62 14.26
N MET A 444 -9.35 -5.46 14.80
CA MET A 444 -9.39 -6.92 14.69
C MET A 444 -9.19 -7.57 16.06
N PRO A 445 -10.21 -7.51 16.96
CA PRO A 445 -10.10 -8.14 18.28
C PRO A 445 -9.92 -9.65 18.16
N ALA A 446 -9.01 -10.19 18.96
CA ALA A 446 -8.62 -11.59 18.96
C ALA A 446 -8.30 -12.09 20.36
N VAL A 447 -8.24 -13.41 20.49
CA VAL A 447 -7.70 -14.11 21.67
C VAL A 447 -6.40 -14.78 21.28
N VAL A 448 -5.41 -14.66 22.15
CA VAL A 448 -4.13 -15.37 22.04
C VAL A 448 -4.30 -16.81 22.51
N GLU A 449 -3.90 -17.78 21.70
CA GLU A 449 -3.90 -19.20 22.02
C GLU A 449 -2.46 -19.74 22.00
N ARG A 450 -2.21 -20.84 22.69
CA ARG A 450 -0.93 -21.56 22.59
C ARG A 450 -0.77 -22.22 21.23
N CYS A 451 0.47 -22.27 20.73
CA CYS A 451 0.86 -23.14 19.62
C CYS A 451 0.94 -24.59 20.05
#